data_c34d107041e6b9fb3aaf6d167a94305b
#
_entry.id   c34d107041e6b9fb3aaf6d167a94305b
#
_cell.length_a   1.000
_cell.length_b   1.000
_cell.length_c   1.000
_cell.angle_alpha   90.00
_cell.angle_beta   90.00
_cell.angle_gamma   90.00
#
_symmetry.space_group_name_H-M   'P 1'
#
loop_
_entity.id
_entity.type
_entity.pdbx_description
1 polymer ?
#
loop_
_entity_poly.entity_id
_entity_poly.type
_entity_poly.pdbx_seq_one_letter_code
_entity_poly.pdbx_strand_id
1 'polypeptide(L)'
;MTDLLETTLAHLEKLVSFDTRNPPRAIAAEDGIFDYIRSQLPGFEVEVTDHGAGAVSLHAVRGTPKHLFNVHLDTVPDSPAWTASPHVMRRLDDRVVGLGVCDIKGAAAALIAAANAGDGDAAFLFSSDEEANDPRCIAAFLKRGLPYETVIVAEPTMGEAVLAHRGISSVLMKFAGKAGHASAALDPSASALHQAIRWGGKALDHVQSLAHARFGGLTGLRFNIGRVEGGIKANVIAPAAELRFNFRPLPSMDNDALLATFAGFAEPAAAHFEETFRGPSLPSGDIARAEERRLAARDIADELGLPIGNAVDFWTEASLFSAGGYTAFVYGPGDIAQAHTADEFVTLEQLQRYAESVNRIINAGA
;
A
#
# COMPACT_ATOMS: atom_id res chain seq x y z
N MET A 1 -35.67 -5.77 6.26
CA MET A 1 -34.33 -5.45 5.71
C MET A 1 -33.36 -5.44 6.87
N THR A 2 -32.39 -6.34 6.87
CA THR A 2 -31.30 -6.32 7.88
C THR A 2 -30.57 -5.01 7.70
N ASP A 3 -30.26 -4.32 8.78
CA ASP A 3 -29.47 -3.09 8.72
C ASP A 3 -28.07 -3.42 8.19
N LEU A 4 -27.71 -2.82 7.06
CA LEU A 4 -26.43 -3.10 6.36
C LEU A 4 -25.24 -2.79 7.26
N LEU A 5 -25.34 -1.72 8.09
CA LEU A 5 -24.30 -1.38 9.05
C LEU A 5 -24.15 -2.47 10.12
N GLU A 6 -25.23 -2.94 10.73
CA GLU A 6 -25.16 -3.96 11.77
C GLU A 6 -24.61 -5.29 11.20
N THR A 7 -24.96 -5.64 9.95
CA THR A 7 -24.36 -6.79 9.26
C THR A 7 -22.86 -6.60 9.03
N THR A 8 -22.45 -5.41 8.59
CA THR A 8 -21.03 -5.04 8.44
C THR A 8 -20.28 -5.17 9.77
N LEU A 9 -20.84 -4.64 10.85
CA LEU A 9 -20.23 -4.69 12.17
C LEU A 9 -20.08 -6.12 12.69
N ALA A 10 -21.06 -6.99 12.45
CA ALA A 10 -20.98 -8.41 12.83
C ALA A 10 -19.85 -9.14 12.07
N HIS A 11 -19.70 -8.88 10.77
CA HIS A 11 -18.56 -9.41 10.01
C HIS A 11 -17.24 -8.84 10.48
N LEU A 12 -17.17 -7.54 10.75
CA LEU A 12 -15.96 -6.86 11.22
C LEU A 12 -15.48 -7.40 12.56
N GLU A 13 -16.39 -7.57 13.54
CA GLU A 13 -16.06 -8.16 14.83
C GLU A 13 -15.40 -9.54 14.66
N LYS A 14 -15.95 -10.36 13.76
CA LYS A 14 -15.40 -11.68 13.48
C LYS A 14 -14.04 -11.60 12.78
N LEU A 15 -13.88 -10.72 11.77
CA LEU A 15 -12.61 -10.56 11.07
C LEU A 15 -11.50 -10.04 11.99
N VAL A 16 -11.80 -9.11 12.90
CA VAL A 16 -10.85 -8.60 13.89
C VAL A 16 -10.37 -9.71 14.84
N SER A 17 -11.22 -10.68 15.15
CA SER A 17 -10.86 -11.79 16.06
C SER A 17 -9.81 -12.74 15.49
N PHE A 18 -9.52 -12.69 14.19
CA PHE A 18 -8.44 -13.46 13.59
C PHE A 18 -7.12 -12.69 13.67
N ASP A 19 -6.07 -13.34 14.18
CA ASP A 19 -4.71 -12.80 14.17
C ASP A 19 -4.11 -12.96 12.77
N THR A 20 -4.02 -11.87 12.06
CA THR A 20 -3.46 -11.79 10.70
C THR A 20 -2.29 -10.82 10.62
N ARG A 21 -1.57 -10.64 11.74
CA ARG A 21 -0.38 -9.77 11.77
C ARG A 21 0.69 -10.26 10.81
N ASN A 22 1.26 -9.34 10.07
CA ASN A 22 2.30 -9.60 9.08
C ASN A 22 3.36 -8.46 9.10
N PRO A 23 4.57 -8.66 9.60
CA PRO A 23 5.12 -9.90 10.15
C PRO A 23 4.48 -10.34 11.49
N PRO A 24 4.69 -11.62 11.91
CA PRO A 24 5.42 -12.67 11.22
C PRO A 24 4.61 -13.20 10.02
N ARG A 25 5.28 -13.67 8.96
CA ARG A 25 4.63 -14.25 7.77
C ARG A 25 4.12 -15.67 8.07
N ALA A 26 3.09 -15.77 8.90
CA ALA A 26 2.58 -17.03 9.41
C ALA A 26 1.16 -17.36 8.90
N ILE A 27 0.57 -16.53 8.05
CA ILE A 27 -0.77 -16.75 7.50
C ILE A 27 -0.75 -17.96 6.56
N ALA A 28 -1.71 -18.87 6.74
CA ALA A 28 -1.84 -20.11 5.97
C ALA A 28 -3.24 -20.23 5.34
N ALA A 29 -3.34 -20.98 4.25
CA ALA A 29 -4.62 -21.17 3.54
C ALA A 29 -5.68 -21.87 4.38
N GLU A 30 -5.26 -22.64 5.40
CA GLU A 30 -6.10 -23.34 6.38
C GLU A 30 -6.55 -22.44 7.53
N ASP A 31 -6.11 -21.17 7.58
CA ASP A 31 -6.51 -20.26 8.65
C ASP A 31 -8.00 -19.95 8.59
N GLY A 32 -8.62 -19.95 9.76
CA GLY A 32 -10.07 -19.84 9.91
C GLY A 32 -10.68 -18.57 9.30
N ILE A 33 -9.87 -17.55 9.00
CA ILE A 33 -10.35 -16.33 8.33
C ILE A 33 -10.82 -16.63 6.90
N PHE A 34 -10.10 -17.48 6.14
CA PHE A 34 -10.49 -17.84 4.78
C PHE A 34 -11.72 -18.75 4.76
N ASP A 35 -11.82 -19.70 5.71
CA ASP A 35 -13.02 -20.52 5.86
C ASP A 35 -14.24 -19.68 6.26
N TYR A 36 -14.03 -18.70 7.14
CA TYR A 36 -15.09 -17.76 7.51
C TYR A 36 -15.58 -16.98 6.29
N ILE A 37 -14.69 -16.31 5.55
CA ILE A 37 -15.06 -15.52 4.38
C ILE A 37 -15.77 -16.39 3.35
N ARG A 38 -15.24 -17.58 3.04
CA ARG A 38 -15.88 -18.54 2.13
C ARG A 38 -17.31 -18.89 2.58
N SER A 39 -17.52 -19.13 3.87
CA SER A 39 -18.84 -19.47 4.42
C SER A 39 -19.85 -18.31 4.35
N GLN A 40 -19.34 -17.06 4.29
CA GLN A 40 -20.16 -15.85 4.23
C GLN A 40 -20.43 -15.36 2.80
N LEU A 41 -19.97 -16.08 1.77
CA LEU A 41 -20.17 -15.74 0.34
C LEU A 41 -20.97 -16.83 -0.39
N PRO A 42 -22.24 -17.07 -0.01
CA PRO A 42 -23.07 -18.06 -0.69
C PRO A 42 -23.30 -17.64 -2.15
N GLY A 43 -23.24 -18.61 -3.07
CA GLY A 43 -23.42 -18.36 -4.51
C GLY A 43 -22.18 -17.83 -5.23
N PHE A 44 -21.05 -17.63 -4.52
CA PHE A 44 -19.78 -17.32 -5.14
C PHE A 44 -18.97 -18.58 -5.45
N GLU A 45 -18.25 -18.57 -6.55
CA GLU A 45 -17.11 -19.46 -6.77
C GLU A 45 -15.92 -18.90 -6.01
N VAL A 46 -15.40 -19.67 -5.05
CA VAL A 46 -14.34 -19.22 -4.14
C VAL A 46 -13.10 -20.10 -4.27
N GLU A 47 -11.98 -19.48 -4.62
CA GLU A 47 -10.66 -20.09 -4.73
C GLU A 47 -9.73 -19.49 -3.68
N VAL A 48 -9.11 -20.32 -2.84
CA VAL A 48 -8.04 -19.93 -1.91
C VAL A 48 -6.73 -20.49 -2.41
N THR A 49 -5.72 -19.65 -2.54
CA THR A 49 -4.41 -20.03 -3.08
C THR A 49 -3.30 -19.59 -2.14
N ASP A 50 -2.45 -20.52 -1.74
CA ASP A 50 -1.20 -20.27 -1.00
C ASP A 50 -0.06 -20.01 -1.99
N HIS A 51 0.56 -18.83 -1.87
CA HIS A 51 1.68 -18.39 -2.69
C HIS A 51 3.03 -18.54 -1.95
N GLY A 52 3.01 -19.14 -0.77
CA GLY A 52 4.16 -19.35 0.12
C GLY A 52 4.52 -18.11 0.96
N ALA A 53 5.28 -18.36 2.01
CA ALA A 53 5.77 -17.35 2.95
C ALA A 53 4.67 -16.46 3.57
N GLY A 54 3.50 -17.05 3.88
CA GLY A 54 2.37 -16.34 4.48
C GLY A 54 1.55 -15.49 3.50
N ALA A 55 1.83 -15.56 2.20
CA ALA A 55 1.05 -14.91 1.17
C ALA A 55 -0.09 -15.85 0.70
N VAL A 56 -1.31 -15.55 1.08
CA VAL A 56 -2.50 -16.31 0.73
C VAL A 56 -3.53 -15.37 0.13
N SER A 57 -4.12 -15.74 -1.00
CA SER A 57 -5.23 -15.00 -1.59
C SER A 57 -6.51 -15.81 -1.63
N LEU A 58 -7.64 -15.12 -1.46
CA LEU A 58 -8.99 -15.65 -1.71
C LEU A 58 -9.62 -14.83 -2.82
N HIS A 59 -9.91 -15.48 -3.94
CA HIS A 59 -10.63 -14.89 -5.06
C HIS A 59 -12.05 -15.46 -5.08
N ALA A 60 -13.06 -14.59 -5.02
CA ALA A 60 -14.47 -14.95 -5.01
C ALA A 60 -15.20 -14.23 -6.13
N VAL A 61 -15.99 -14.96 -6.92
CA VAL A 61 -16.72 -14.43 -8.09
C VAL A 61 -18.15 -14.93 -8.10
N ARG A 62 -19.09 -14.04 -8.35
CA ARG A 62 -20.49 -14.33 -8.64
C ARG A 62 -20.88 -13.59 -9.92
N GLY A 63 -21.41 -14.31 -10.92
CA GLY A 63 -21.81 -13.74 -12.21
C GLY A 63 -20.62 -13.34 -13.10
N THR A 64 -20.78 -12.24 -13.83
CA THR A 64 -19.79 -11.68 -14.76
C THR A 64 -19.49 -10.22 -14.44
N PRO A 65 -18.89 -9.93 -13.28
CA PRO A 65 -18.67 -8.56 -12.82
C PRO A 65 -17.63 -7.84 -13.67
N LYS A 66 -17.87 -6.56 -13.92
CA LYS A 66 -16.89 -5.65 -14.57
C LYS A 66 -15.82 -5.16 -13.61
N HIS A 67 -16.16 -5.05 -12.33
CA HIS A 67 -15.33 -4.48 -11.29
C HIS A 67 -14.85 -5.56 -10.33
N LEU A 68 -13.55 -5.52 -10.02
CA LEU A 68 -12.96 -6.31 -8.94
C LEU A 68 -12.71 -5.39 -7.74
N PHE A 69 -13.17 -5.78 -6.57
CA PHE A 69 -12.74 -5.17 -5.32
C PHE A 69 -11.58 -5.96 -4.74
N ASN A 70 -10.46 -5.28 -4.46
CA ASN A 70 -9.32 -5.86 -3.75
C ASN A 70 -9.24 -5.26 -2.36
N VAL A 71 -8.95 -6.10 -1.37
CA VAL A 71 -8.76 -5.72 0.02
C VAL A 71 -7.78 -6.66 0.68
N HIS A 72 -6.81 -6.14 1.43
CA HIS A 72 -5.91 -7.00 2.21
C HIS A 72 -6.53 -7.38 3.56
N LEU A 73 -6.11 -8.52 4.08
CA LEU A 73 -6.58 -9.08 5.36
C LEU A 73 -5.51 -9.05 6.44
N ASP A 74 -4.25 -8.96 6.03
CA ASP A 74 -3.14 -8.83 6.96
C ASP A 74 -3.12 -7.44 7.61
N THR A 75 -2.46 -7.36 8.74
CA THR A 75 -2.33 -6.13 9.52
C THR A 75 -0.90 -6.01 10.01
N VAL A 76 -0.45 -4.80 10.28
CA VAL A 76 0.80 -4.59 11.02
C VAL A 76 0.76 -5.24 12.39
N PRO A 77 1.92 -5.56 13.00
CA PRO A 77 1.97 -5.96 14.42
C PRO A 77 1.41 -4.87 15.34
N ASP A 78 0.71 -5.28 16.36
CA ASP A 78 0.25 -4.38 17.42
C ASP A 78 1.43 -3.80 18.23
N SER A 79 1.24 -2.61 18.76
CA SER A 79 2.21 -1.95 19.62
C SER A 79 1.83 -2.10 21.11
N PRO A 80 2.79 -1.98 22.03
CA PRO A 80 2.51 -1.99 23.48
C PRO A 80 1.64 -0.82 23.96
N ALA A 81 1.34 0.14 23.10
CA ALA A 81 0.53 1.32 23.43
C ALA A 81 -0.99 1.06 23.33
N TRP A 82 -1.44 -0.11 22.84
CA TRP A 82 -2.85 -0.48 22.83
C TRP A 82 -3.44 -0.50 24.24
N THR A 83 -4.60 0.14 24.43
CA THR A 83 -5.26 0.22 25.75
C THR A 83 -6.09 -1.02 26.10
N ALA A 84 -6.40 -1.87 25.09
CA ALA A 84 -7.10 -3.13 25.25
C ALA A 84 -6.61 -4.13 24.19
N SER A 85 -7.11 -5.39 24.23
CA SER A 85 -6.75 -6.40 23.22
C SER A 85 -7.08 -5.92 21.80
N PRO A 86 -6.10 -5.88 20.87
CA PRO A 86 -6.31 -5.44 19.49
C PRO A 86 -7.22 -6.38 18.69
N HIS A 87 -7.33 -7.65 19.08
CA HIS A 87 -8.16 -8.67 18.44
C HIS A 87 -9.58 -8.78 19.02
N VAL A 88 -9.99 -7.84 19.87
CA VAL A 88 -11.35 -7.75 20.43
C VAL A 88 -11.91 -6.39 20.03
N MET A 89 -12.80 -6.39 19.03
CA MET A 89 -13.43 -5.16 18.58
C MET A 89 -14.26 -4.52 19.70
N ARG A 90 -14.06 -3.24 19.93
CA ARG A 90 -14.84 -2.42 20.88
C ARG A 90 -15.72 -1.44 20.11
N ARG A 91 -17.02 -1.53 20.33
CA ARG A 91 -17.96 -0.54 19.76
C ARG A 91 -18.13 0.61 20.75
N LEU A 92 -17.92 1.82 20.29
CA LEU A 92 -18.20 3.08 20.96
C LEU A 92 -19.40 3.77 20.28
N ASP A 93 -19.81 4.93 20.79
CA ASP A 93 -21.03 5.61 20.31
C ASP A 93 -20.96 5.96 18.82
N ASP A 94 -19.79 6.38 18.31
CA ASP A 94 -19.59 6.88 16.94
C ASP A 94 -18.61 6.04 16.11
N ARG A 95 -17.93 5.04 16.71
CA ARG A 95 -16.85 4.31 16.08
C ARG A 95 -16.68 2.90 16.61
N VAL A 96 -15.88 2.12 15.91
CA VAL A 96 -15.34 0.84 16.39
C VAL A 96 -13.82 0.90 16.45
N VAL A 97 -13.26 0.24 17.45
CA VAL A 97 -11.81 0.18 17.74
C VAL A 97 -11.34 -1.26 17.70
N GLY A 98 -10.24 -1.55 17.01
CA GLY A 98 -9.65 -2.89 16.89
C GLY A 98 -8.59 -2.88 15.80
N LEU A 99 -7.66 -3.81 15.81
CA LEU A 99 -6.60 -3.91 14.81
C LEU A 99 -7.16 -4.29 13.44
N GLY A 100 -6.87 -3.47 12.44
CA GLY A 100 -7.37 -3.64 11.09
C GLY A 100 -8.80 -3.11 10.86
N VAL A 101 -9.45 -2.47 11.84
CA VAL A 101 -10.81 -1.93 11.62
C VAL A 101 -10.81 -0.79 10.59
N CYS A 102 -9.72 -0.02 10.53
CA CYS A 102 -9.48 1.04 9.56
C CYS A 102 -8.66 0.51 8.38
N ASP A 103 -7.62 -0.26 8.65
CA ASP A 103 -6.64 -0.74 7.68
C ASP A 103 -6.55 -2.28 7.73
N ILE A 104 -7.42 -3.04 6.98
CA ILE A 104 -8.57 -2.58 6.20
C ILE A 104 -9.69 -3.64 6.27
N LYS A 105 -9.78 -4.40 7.39
CA LYS A 105 -10.85 -5.39 7.63
C LYS A 105 -12.26 -4.78 7.63
N GLY A 106 -12.35 -3.45 7.93
CA GLY A 106 -13.61 -2.72 7.83
C GLY A 106 -14.21 -2.74 6.42
N ALA A 107 -13.36 -2.52 5.41
CA ALA A 107 -13.78 -2.65 4.02
C ALA A 107 -14.14 -4.09 3.66
N ALA A 108 -13.34 -5.08 4.09
CA ALA A 108 -13.64 -6.50 3.86
C ALA A 108 -15.01 -6.90 4.41
N ALA A 109 -15.33 -6.45 5.62
CA ALA A 109 -16.63 -6.69 6.25
C ALA A 109 -17.78 -6.07 5.46
N ALA A 110 -17.60 -4.83 4.97
CA ALA A 110 -18.60 -4.14 4.16
C ALA A 110 -18.83 -4.81 2.80
N LEU A 111 -17.77 -5.33 2.14
CA LEU A 111 -17.88 -6.10 0.91
C LEU A 111 -18.72 -7.38 1.12
N ILE A 112 -18.47 -8.12 2.20
CA ILE A 112 -19.23 -9.33 2.54
C ILE A 112 -20.71 -8.97 2.82
N ALA A 113 -20.95 -7.93 3.62
CA ALA A 113 -22.32 -7.48 3.94
C ALA A 113 -23.10 -7.06 2.69
N ALA A 114 -22.46 -6.29 1.78
CA ALA A 114 -23.06 -5.85 0.54
C ALA A 114 -23.35 -7.02 -0.41
N ALA A 115 -22.45 -8.01 -0.50
CA ALA A 115 -22.65 -9.21 -1.29
C ALA A 115 -23.87 -10.03 -0.85
N ASN A 116 -24.19 -10.02 0.44
CA ASN A 116 -25.33 -10.72 1.03
C ASN A 116 -26.64 -9.90 1.02
N ALA A 117 -26.57 -8.62 0.69
CA ALA A 117 -27.75 -7.76 0.61
C ALA A 117 -28.53 -7.91 -0.73
N GLY A 118 -27.96 -8.59 -1.72
CA GLY A 118 -28.57 -8.86 -3.03
C GLY A 118 -27.79 -9.91 -3.83
N ASP A 119 -28.21 -10.16 -5.07
CA ASP A 119 -27.70 -11.23 -5.95
C ASP A 119 -26.87 -10.69 -7.11
N GLY A 120 -26.52 -9.41 -7.12
CA GLY A 120 -25.79 -8.77 -8.21
C GLY A 120 -24.41 -9.38 -8.45
N ASP A 121 -23.90 -9.18 -9.66
CA ASP A 121 -22.57 -9.66 -10.04
C ASP A 121 -21.47 -8.99 -9.22
N ALA A 122 -20.57 -9.79 -8.66
CA ALA A 122 -19.48 -9.28 -7.81
C ALA A 122 -18.21 -10.11 -7.90
N ALA A 123 -17.05 -9.45 -7.81
CA ALA A 123 -15.77 -10.11 -7.65
C ALA A 123 -14.96 -9.46 -6.53
N PHE A 124 -14.37 -10.32 -5.69
CA PHE A 124 -13.51 -9.92 -4.58
C PHE A 124 -12.18 -10.65 -4.65
N LEU A 125 -11.10 -9.92 -4.38
CA LEU A 125 -9.78 -10.47 -4.14
C LEU A 125 -9.35 -10.04 -2.75
N PHE A 126 -9.22 -11.00 -1.84
CA PHE A 126 -8.64 -10.79 -0.52
C PHE A 126 -7.19 -11.25 -0.57
N SER A 127 -6.24 -10.37 -0.20
CA SER A 127 -4.80 -10.64 -0.13
C SER A 127 -4.33 -10.65 1.33
N SER A 128 -3.18 -11.28 1.62
CA SER A 128 -2.63 -11.36 2.97
C SER A 128 -1.14 -11.00 3.05
N ASP A 129 -0.66 -10.18 2.12
CA ASP A 129 0.77 -9.88 1.99
C ASP A 129 1.08 -8.41 1.65
N GLU A 130 0.12 -7.51 1.84
CA GLU A 130 0.32 -6.08 1.63
C GLU A 130 1.33 -5.53 2.65
N GLU A 131 1.11 -5.77 3.93
CA GLU A 131 1.94 -5.33 5.05
C GLU A 131 3.33 -6.01 5.09
N ALA A 132 3.48 -7.11 4.38
CA ALA A 132 4.75 -7.82 4.23
C ALA A 132 5.71 -7.14 3.25
N ASN A 133 5.27 -6.17 2.45
CA ASN A 133 6.02 -5.58 1.35
C ASN A 133 6.57 -6.64 0.34
N ASP A 134 5.79 -7.67 0.07
CA ASP A 134 6.13 -8.75 -0.87
C ASP A 134 4.85 -9.22 -1.60
N PRO A 135 4.38 -8.49 -2.61
CA PRO A 135 3.03 -8.61 -3.18
C PRO A 135 2.86 -9.84 -4.08
N ARG A 136 3.05 -11.04 -3.53
CA ARG A 136 2.93 -12.32 -4.26
C ARG A 136 1.49 -12.59 -4.69
N CYS A 137 0.52 -12.25 -3.84
CA CYS A 137 -0.91 -12.44 -4.15
C CYS A 137 -1.29 -11.68 -5.42
N ILE A 138 -0.97 -10.40 -5.48
CA ILE A 138 -1.31 -9.57 -6.64
C ILE A 138 -0.49 -10.00 -7.87
N ALA A 139 0.80 -10.30 -7.70
CA ALA A 139 1.64 -10.77 -8.81
C ALA A 139 1.13 -12.09 -9.41
N ALA A 140 0.62 -13.02 -8.59
CA ALA A 140 0.00 -14.25 -9.04
C ALA A 140 -1.35 -13.99 -9.73
N PHE A 141 -2.18 -13.13 -9.16
CA PHE A 141 -3.47 -12.74 -9.74
C PHE A 141 -3.31 -12.12 -11.13
N LEU A 142 -2.37 -11.20 -11.31
CA LEU A 142 -2.12 -10.53 -12.59
C LEU A 142 -1.74 -11.50 -13.72
N LYS A 143 -1.04 -12.59 -13.40
CA LYS A 143 -0.68 -13.64 -14.39
C LYS A 143 -1.88 -14.37 -14.97
N ARG A 144 -3.05 -14.32 -14.29
CA ARG A 144 -4.28 -14.97 -14.76
C ARG A 144 -4.93 -14.22 -15.92
N GLY A 145 -4.68 -12.92 -16.09
CA GLY A 145 -5.23 -12.08 -17.16
C GLY A 145 -6.76 -12.04 -17.19
N LEU A 146 -7.39 -11.94 -16.02
CA LEU A 146 -8.85 -11.97 -15.91
C LEU A 146 -9.49 -10.69 -16.49
N PRO A 147 -10.71 -10.77 -17.08
CA PRO A 147 -11.26 -9.70 -17.91
C PRO A 147 -12.03 -8.64 -17.11
N TYR A 148 -11.49 -8.19 -15.99
CA TYR A 148 -12.06 -7.05 -15.26
C TYR A 148 -11.73 -5.75 -15.97
N GLU A 149 -12.68 -4.83 -16.06
CA GLU A 149 -12.48 -3.48 -16.61
C GLU A 149 -11.77 -2.60 -15.58
N THR A 150 -12.10 -2.77 -14.30
CA THR A 150 -11.62 -1.92 -13.21
C THR A 150 -11.30 -2.73 -11.97
N VAL A 151 -10.26 -2.29 -11.25
CA VAL A 151 -9.93 -2.77 -9.91
C VAL A 151 -10.06 -1.61 -8.92
N ILE A 152 -10.90 -1.81 -7.90
CA ILE A 152 -11.13 -0.89 -6.80
C ILE A 152 -10.41 -1.44 -5.58
N VAL A 153 -9.32 -0.80 -5.18
CA VAL A 153 -8.53 -1.23 -4.03
C VAL A 153 -9.01 -0.50 -2.79
N ALA A 154 -9.41 -1.26 -1.79
CA ALA A 154 -9.89 -0.69 -0.54
C ALA A 154 -8.71 -0.32 0.35
N GLU A 155 -8.57 0.98 0.61
CA GLU A 155 -7.64 1.56 1.57
C GLU A 155 -8.31 2.77 2.23
N PRO A 156 -7.83 3.25 3.40
CA PRO A 156 -8.46 4.34 4.13
C PRO A 156 -8.40 5.68 3.37
N THR A 157 -9.44 5.98 2.60
CA THR A 157 -9.57 7.21 1.80
C THR A 157 -10.77 8.05 2.19
N MET A 158 -11.32 7.84 3.40
CA MET A 158 -12.50 8.58 3.91
C MET A 158 -13.75 8.42 3.03
N GLY A 159 -13.85 7.36 2.22
CA GLY A 159 -14.92 7.14 1.25
C GLY A 159 -14.85 8.06 0.04
N GLU A 160 -13.66 8.49 -0.35
CA GLU A 160 -13.39 9.24 -1.57
C GLU A 160 -12.53 8.43 -2.54
N ALA A 161 -12.84 8.48 -3.83
CA ALA A 161 -12.06 7.79 -4.86
C ALA A 161 -10.74 8.54 -5.10
N VAL A 162 -9.63 7.89 -4.78
CA VAL A 162 -8.27 8.41 -4.97
C VAL A 162 -7.71 7.86 -6.28
N LEU A 163 -7.47 8.75 -7.24
CA LEU A 163 -7.10 8.42 -8.62
C LEU A 163 -5.59 8.47 -8.87
N ALA A 164 -4.83 8.90 -7.88
CA ALA A 164 -3.38 9.00 -7.99
C ALA A 164 -2.71 8.91 -6.62
N HIS A 165 -1.60 8.18 -6.57
CA HIS A 165 -0.68 8.19 -5.43
C HIS A 165 0.77 8.06 -5.88
N ARG A 166 1.70 8.35 -4.97
CA ARG A 166 3.13 8.23 -5.26
C ARG A 166 3.55 6.78 -5.36
N GLY A 167 4.61 6.54 -6.15
CA GLY A 167 5.40 5.32 -6.02
C GLY A 167 6.25 5.36 -4.74
N ILE A 168 6.97 4.27 -4.53
CA ILE A 168 7.98 4.15 -3.47
C ILE A 168 9.18 3.37 -4.00
N SER A 169 10.38 3.82 -3.66
CA SER A 169 11.63 3.12 -3.92
C SER A 169 12.51 3.24 -2.68
N SER A 170 12.95 2.11 -2.15
CA SER A 170 13.86 2.03 -1.01
C SER A 170 15.21 1.52 -1.45
N VAL A 171 16.29 2.17 -1.02
CA VAL A 171 17.64 1.90 -1.53
C VAL A 171 18.63 1.73 -0.38
N LEU A 172 19.48 0.71 -0.51
CA LEU A 172 20.67 0.49 0.29
C LEU A 172 21.90 0.90 -0.50
N MET A 173 22.71 1.79 0.08
CA MET A 173 24.03 2.16 -0.48
C MET A 173 25.14 1.85 0.50
N LYS A 174 26.30 1.40 -0.03
CA LYS A 174 27.52 1.22 0.76
C LYS A 174 28.67 1.95 0.08
N PHE A 175 29.44 2.64 0.89
CA PHE A 175 30.62 3.37 0.48
C PHE A 175 31.87 2.71 1.08
N ALA A 176 32.92 2.59 0.28
CA ALA A 176 34.20 2.05 0.70
C ALA A 176 35.23 3.17 0.82
N GLY A 177 35.95 3.17 1.92
CA GLY A 177 37.07 4.08 2.18
C GLY A 177 38.34 3.31 2.53
N LYS A 178 39.35 4.03 2.98
CA LYS A 178 40.62 3.47 3.44
C LYS A 178 40.92 3.98 4.84
N ALA A 179 40.99 3.07 5.81
CA ALA A 179 41.35 3.43 7.18
C ALA A 179 42.71 4.09 7.24
N GLY A 180 42.85 5.09 8.13
CA GLY A 180 44.10 5.80 8.39
C GLY A 180 43.93 6.77 9.54
N HIS A 181 45.04 7.36 9.98
CA HIS A 181 44.98 8.40 11.02
C HIS A 181 44.48 9.71 10.43
N ALA A 182 43.56 10.39 11.12
CA ALA A 182 42.94 11.61 10.62
C ALA A 182 43.90 12.79 10.37
N SER A 183 45.13 12.75 10.93
CA SER A 183 46.18 13.75 10.67
C SER A 183 46.97 13.50 9.38
N ALA A 184 46.75 12.39 8.70
CA ALA A 184 47.41 12.13 7.43
C ALA A 184 46.84 13.05 6.33
N ALA A 185 47.69 13.46 5.37
CA ALA A 185 47.22 14.11 4.16
C ALA A 185 46.36 13.15 3.37
N LEU A 186 45.07 13.48 3.17
CA LEU A 186 44.08 12.57 2.62
C LEU A 186 43.62 13.02 1.24
N ASP A 187 43.48 12.01 0.37
CA ASP A 187 42.54 12.09 -0.76
C ASP A 187 41.13 12.33 -0.20
N PRO A 188 40.38 13.32 -0.70
CA PRO A 188 39.01 13.55 -0.28
C PRO A 188 38.06 12.33 -0.39
N SER A 189 38.37 11.37 -1.24
CA SER A 189 37.64 10.12 -1.41
C SER A 189 38.00 9.03 -0.40
N ALA A 190 39.06 9.21 0.40
CA ALA A 190 39.51 8.18 1.32
C ALA A 190 38.51 7.82 2.44
N SER A 191 37.67 8.78 2.87
CA SER A 191 36.66 8.56 3.91
C SER A 191 35.32 8.18 3.31
N ALA A 192 34.82 6.97 3.61
CA ALA A 192 33.49 6.53 3.21
C ALA A 192 32.37 7.44 3.74
N LEU A 193 32.49 7.98 4.96
CA LEU A 193 31.52 8.93 5.51
C LEU A 193 31.53 10.26 4.74
N HIS A 194 32.70 10.76 4.30
CA HIS A 194 32.73 11.96 3.47
C HIS A 194 32.07 11.74 2.11
N GLN A 195 32.24 10.54 1.52
CA GLN A 195 31.54 10.17 0.28
C GLN A 195 30.02 10.17 0.50
N ALA A 196 29.53 9.53 1.56
CA ALA A 196 28.10 9.48 1.90
C ALA A 196 27.50 10.87 2.15
N ILE A 197 28.22 11.75 2.88
CA ILE A 197 27.78 13.13 3.17
C ILE A 197 27.70 13.96 1.87
N ARG A 198 28.70 13.87 0.98
CA ARG A 198 28.69 14.59 -0.29
C ARG A 198 27.56 14.09 -1.21
N TRP A 199 27.36 12.77 -1.26
CA TRP A 199 26.24 12.19 -1.98
C TRP A 199 24.92 12.72 -1.44
N GLY A 200 24.73 12.74 -0.12
CA GLY A 200 23.51 13.24 0.52
C GLY A 200 23.22 14.71 0.17
N GLY A 201 24.26 15.55 0.14
CA GLY A 201 24.13 16.95 -0.30
C GLY A 201 23.63 17.05 -1.74
N LYS A 202 24.27 16.35 -2.70
CA LYS A 202 23.82 16.32 -4.10
C LYS A 202 22.40 15.78 -4.25
N ALA A 203 22.02 14.73 -3.48
CA ALA A 203 20.70 14.17 -3.50
C ALA A 203 19.63 15.17 -3.03
N LEU A 204 19.87 15.87 -1.92
CA LEU A 204 18.98 16.91 -1.39
C LEU A 204 18.82 18.09 -2.36
N ASP A 205 19.90 18.56 -2.98
CA ASP A 205 19.86 19.62 -4.00
C ASP A 205 19.02 19.19 -5.21
N HIS A 206 19.18 17.95 -5.68
CA HIS A 206 18.39 17.40 -6.78
C HIS A 206 16.90 17.34 -6.44
N VAL A 207 16.56 16.83 -5.25
CA VAL A 207 15.17 16.78 -4.76
C VAL A 207 14.56 18.18 -4.71
N GLN A 208 15.31 19.18 -4.22
CA GLN A 208 14.87 20.56 -4.18
C GLN A 208 14.62 21.12 -5.60
N SER A 209 15.43 20.75 -6.58
CA SER A 209 15.23 21.16 -7.99
C SER A 209 13.92 20.63 -8.59
N LEU A 210 13.39 19.52 -8.08
CA LEU A 210 12.13 18.90 -8.50
C LEU A 210 10.90 19.40 -7.72
N ALA A 211 11.04 20.35 -6.80
CA ALA A 211 9.95 20.81 -5.92
C ALA A 211 8.75 21.41 -6.71
N HIS A 212 8.97 21.87 -7.93
CA HIS A 212 7.94 22.45 -8.81
C HIS A 212 7.14 21.40 -9.62
N ALA A 213 7.61 20.16 -9.68
CA ALA A 213 6.90 19.10 -10.42
C ALA A 213 5.51 18.86 -9.82
N ARG A 214 4.52 18.56 -10.67
CA ARG A 214 3.11 18.39 -10.27
C ARG A 214 2.49 17.22 -11.01
N PHE A 215 1.59 16.49 -10.31
CA PHE A 215 0.70 15.50 -10.92
C PHE A 215 -0.54 15.28 -10.03
N GLY A 216 -1.75 15.45 -10.58
CA GLY A 216 -3.00 15.13 -9.88
C GLY A 216 -3.15 15.74 -8.46
N GLY A 217 -2.55 16.90 -8.21
CA GLY A 217 -2.50 17.54 -6.89
C GLY A 217 -1.24 17.23 -6.06
N LEU A 218 -0.49 16.18 -6.41
CA LEU A 218 0.81 15.87 -5.80
C LEU A 218 1.89 16.86 -6.23
N THR A 219 2.85 17.15 -5.34
CA THR A 219 3.89 18.15 -5.59
C THR A 219 5.28 17.64 -5.21
N GLY A 220 6.26 17.84 -6.10
CA GLY A 220 7.66 17.54 -5.89
C GLY A 220 7.96 16.05 -5.67
N LEU A 221 9.22 15.70 -5.60
CA LEU A 221 9.68 14.37 -5.19
C LEU A 221 9.75 14.32 -3.66
N ARG A 222 9.14 13.32 -3.02
CA ARG A 222 9.37 13.05 -1.59
C ARG A 222 10.65 12.22 -1.45
N PHE A 223 11.48 12.55 -0.48
CA PHE A 223 12.77 11.91 -0.27
C PHE A 223 13.13 11.91 1.21
N ASN A 224 13.73 10.81 1.68
CA ASN A 224 14.20 10.71 3.06
C ASN A 224 15.48 9.86 3.13
N ILE A 225 16.51 10.38 3.80
CA ILE A 225 17.65 9.58 4.24
C ILE A 225 17.30 9.07 5.64
N GLY A 226 16.90 7.80 5.74
CA GLY A 226 16.39 7.22 6.98
C GLY A 226 17.48 6.70 7.91
N ARG A 227 18.68 6.35 7.36
CA ARG A 227 19.79 5.82 8.15
C ARG A 227 21.13 6.16 7.51
N VAL A 228 22.10 6.55 8.34
CA VAL A 228 23.50 6.69 7.96
C VAL A 228 24.34 6.08 9.09
N GLU A 229 25.17 5.11 8.76
CA GLU A 229 26.08 4.47 9.71
C GLU A 229 27.48 4.36 9.12
N GLY A 230 28.51 4.43 9.93
CA GLY A 230 29.88 4.23 9.48
C GLY A 230 30.93 4.83 10.40
N GLY A 231 32.19 4.57 10.02
CA GLY A 231 33.33 5.01 10.80
C GLY A 231 33.55 4.19 12.08
N ILE A 232 34.57 4.59 12.85
CA ILE A 232 34.97 3.92 14.09
C ILE A 232 35.03 4.93 15.23
N LYS A 233 35.82 6.01 15.04
CA LYS A 233 36.02 7.11 15.99
C LYS A 233 36.58 8.34 15.28
N ALA A 234 36.52 9.51 15.93
CA ALA A 234 36.84 10.81 15.32
C ALA A 234 38.22 10.93 14.70
N ASN A 235 39.24 10.24 15.24
CA ASN A 235 40.61 10.29 14.75
C ASN A 235 40.97 9.15 13.76
N VAL A 236 39.98 8.41 13.25
CA VAL A 236 40.19 7.36 12.26
C VAL A 236 39.32 7.67 11.03
N ILE A 237 39.97 7.64 9.87
CA ILE A 237 39.28 7.77 8.57
C ILE A 237 38.32 6.61 8.41
N ALA A 238 37.05 6.89 8.08
CA ALA A 238 36.02 5.88 7.94
C ALA A 238 36.29 4.92 6.78
N PRO A 239 36.56 3.63 7.04
CA PRO A 239 36.80 2.64 5.98
C PRO A 239 35.53 2.18 5.30
N ALA A 240 34.37 2.36 5.93
CA ALA A 240 33.08 1.97 5.39
C ALA A 240 32.00 2.91 5.91
N ALA A 241 30.95 3.09 5.10
CA ALA A 241 29.69 3.70 5.50
C ALA A 241 28.54 2.99 4.77
N GLU A 242 27.41 2.88 5.47
CA GLU A 242 26.13 2.41 4.92
C GLU A 242 25.12 3.55 5.02
N LEU A 243 24.29 3.70 3.99
CA LEU A 243 23.24 4.68 3.90
C LEU A 243 21.97 4.00 3.38
N ARG A 244 20.84 4.29 4.01
CA ARG A 244 19.51 3.85 3.55
C ARG A 244 18.66 5.07 3.32
N PHE A 245 18.06 5.13 2.13
CA PHE A 245 17.16 6.20 1.77
C PHE A 245 15.94 5.65 1.03
N ASN A 246 14.88 6.43 1.00
CA ASN A 246 13.75 6.20 0.13
C ASN A 246 13.36 7.48 -0.61
N PHE A 247 12.68 7.29 -1.72
CA PHE A 247 12.02 8.38 -2.43
C PHE A 247 10.65 7.91 -2.95
N ARG A 248 9.76 8.90 -3.15
CA ARG A 248 8.40 8.64 -3.60
C ARG A 248 8.12 9.49 -4.85
N PRO A 249 8.29 8.88 -6.05
CA PRO A 249 8.10 9.58 -7.31
C PRO A 249 6.64 9.92 -7.57
N LEU A 250 6.40 10.96 -8.36
CA LEU A 250 5.11 11.23 -8.98
C LEU A 250 4.85 10.22 -10.10
N PRO A 251 3.58 9.99 -10.51
CA PRO A 251 3.24 9.17 -11.67
C PRO A 251 3.85 9.66 -13.00
N SER A 252 4.24 10.92 -13.06
CA SER A 252 4.93 11.53 -14.20
C SER A 252 6.46 11.45 -14.14
N MET A 253 7.03 10.76 -13.16
CA MET A 253 8.49 10.63 -12.99
C MET A 253 8.93 9.20 -13.29
N ASP A 254 10.03 9.08 -14.03
CA ASP A 254 10.66 7.81 -14.32
C ASP A 254 11.50 7.35 -13.12
N ASN A 255 11.11 6.23 -12.50
CA ASN A 255 11.79 5.67 -11.34
C ASN A 255 13.22 5.21 -11.67
N ASP A 256 13.43 4.61 -12.85
CA ASP A 256 14.75 4.11 -13.25
C ASP A 256 15.70 5.27 -13.54
N ALA A 257 15.21 6.34 -14.15
CA ALA A 257 15.98 7.57 -14.36
C ALA A 257 16.35 8.24 -13.02
N LEU A 258 15.46 8.25 -12.03
CA LEU A 258 15.75 8.75 -10.68
C LEU A 258 16.80 7.89 -9.98
N LEU A 259 16.68 6.55 -10.03
CA LEU A 259 17.69 5.64 -9.47
C LEU A 259 19.06 5.85 -10.11
N ALA A 260 19.12 5.93 -11.44
CA ALA A 260 20.36 6.20 -12.16
C ALA A 260 20.98 7.54 -11.74
N THR A 261 20.16 8.57 -11.56
CA THR A 261 20.60 9.90 -11.10
C THR A 261 21.18 9.83 -9.70
N PHE A 262 20.48 9.20 -8.74
CA PHE A 262 20.97 9.04 -7.37
C PHE A 262 22.25 8.19 -7.31
N ALA A 263 22.34 7.10 -8.09
CA ALA A 263 23.57 6.31 -8.19
C ALA A 263 24.74 7.14 -8.73
N GLY A 264 24.48 7.99 -9.74
CA GLY A 264 25.49 8.84 -10.38
C GLY A 264 26.05 9.96 -9.51
N PHE A 265 25.41 10.32 -8.39
CA PHE A 265 25.93 11.32 -7.46
C PHE A 265 27.11 10.82 -6.62
N ALA A 266 27.34 9.50 -6.56
CA ALA A 266 28.44 8.91 -5.81
C ALA A 266 29.77 9.04 -6.59
N GLU A 267 30.73 9.76 -6.00
CA GLU A 267 32.07 9.96 -6.53
C GLU A 267 33.11 9.74 -5.41
N PRO A 268 33.91 8.63 -5.48
CA PRO A 268 33.81 7.52 -6.44
C PRO A 268 32.49 6.77 -6.38
N ALA A 269 32.21 5.93 -7.38
CA ALA A 269 30.99 5.13 -7.41
C ALA A 269 30.81 4.33 -6.11
N ALA A 270 29.59 4.20 -5.65
CA ALA A 270 29.28 3.43 -4.45
C ALA A 270 29.75 1.96 -4.62
N ALA A 271 30.28 1.39 -3.54
CA ALA A 271 30.69 -0.03 -3.56
C ALA A 271 29.49 -0.98 -3.68
N HIS A 272 28.30 -0.52 -3.27
CA HIS A 272 27.05 -1.25 -3.44
C HIS A 272 25.91 -0.22 -3.57
N PHE A 273 25.00 -0.48 -4.51
CA PHE A 273 23.77 0.27 -4.70
C PHE A 273 22.68 -0.72 -5.09
N GLU A 274 21.67 -0.86 -4.25
CA GLU A 274 20.60 -1.85 -4.41
C GLU A 274 19.25 -1.23 -4.08
N GLU A 275 18.31 -1.31 -5.02
CA GLU A 275 16.92 -1.05 -4.73
C GLU A 275 16.34 -2.25 -3.99
N THR A 276 16.05 -2.09 -2.71
CA THR A 276 15.56 -3.17 -1.83
C THR A 276 14.05 -3.35 -1.86
N PHE A 277 13.33 -2.33 -2.31
CA PHE A 277 11.88 -2.37 -2.51
C PHE A 277 11.46 -1.36 -3.57
N ARG A 278 10.50 -1.76 -4.41
CA ARG A 278 9.85 -0.89 -5.40
C ARG A 278 8.34 -1.11 -5.40
N GLY A 279 7.58 -0.03 -5.22
CA GLY A 279 6.16 0.05 -5.50
C GLY A 279 5.89 1.11 -6.57
N PRO A 280 5.23 0.78 -7.68
CA PRO A 280 4.96 1.76 -8.74
C PRO A 280 4.00 2.85 -8.25
N SER A 281 3.97 4.00 -8.93
CA SER A 281 2.96 5.04 -8.69
C SER A 281 1.60 4.66 -9.29
N LEU A 282 0.54 5.27 -8.83
CA LEU A 282 -0.81 5.20 -9.44
C LEU A 282 -1.12 6.54 -10.11
N PRO A 283 -1.55 6.53 -11.38
CA PRO A 283 -1.50 5.41 -12.32
C PRO A 283 -0.08 4.98 -12.68
N SER A 284 0.07 3.73 -13.05
CA SER A 284 1.35 3.12 -13.44
C SER A 284 1.41 2.80 -14.93
N GLY A 285 2.58 2.40 -15.43
CA GLY A 285 2.83 2.05 -16.82
C GLY A 285 3.46 3.20 -17.61
N ASP A 286 2.99 3.47 -18.83
CA ASP A 286 3.54 4.53 -19.67
C ASP A 286 3.32 5.92 -19.04
N ILE A 287 4.41 6.55 -18.67
CA ILE A 287 4.43 7.88 -18.03
C ILE A 287 3.76 8.93 -18.92
N ALA A 288 3.94 8.86 -20.23
CA ALA A 288 3.32 9.81 -21.16
C ALA A 288 1.78 9.72 -21.16
N ARG A 289 1.23 8.56 -20.75
CA ARG A 289 -0.21 8.31 -20.66
C ARG A 289 -0.75 8.37 -19.23
N ALA A 290 0.06 8.75 -18.25
CA ALA A 290 -0.35 8.74 -16.85
C ALA A 290 -1.60 9.61 -16.60
N GLU A 291 -1.67 10.81 -17.18
CA GLU A 291 -2.84 11.69 -17.03
C GLU A 291 -4.09 11.12 -17.74
N GLU A 292 -3.95 10.53 -18.93
CA GLU A 292 -5.05 9.84 -19.63
C GLU A 292 -5.62 8.71 -18.75
N ARG A 293 -4.75 7.89 -18.15
CA ARG A 293 -5.17 6.79 -17.24
C ARG A 293 -5.86 7.30 -15.98
N ARG A 294 -5.37 8.42 -15.41
CA ARG A 294 -6.01 9.06 -14.27
C ARG A 294 -7.42 9.54 -14.60
N LEU A 295 -7.60 10.13 -15.80
CA LEU A 295 -8.90 10.59 -16.26
C LEU A 295 -9.85 9.40 -16.54
N ALA A 296 -9.36 8.33 -17.14
CA ALA A 296 -10.18 7.10 -17.33
C ALA A 296 -10.67 6.51 -15.99
N ALA A 297 -9.80 6.51 -14.97
CA ALA A 297 -10.22 6.10 -13.62
C ALA A 297 -11.26 7.04 -13.01
N ARG A 298 -11.16 8.35 -13.29
CA ARG A 298 -12.14 9.35 -12.88
C ARG A 298 -13.49 9.10 -13.52
N ASP A 299 -13.54 8.88 -14.83
CA ASP A 299 -14.79 8.65 -15.56
C ASP A 299 -15.55 7.46 -14.96
N ILE A 300 -14.85 6.37 -14.63
CA ILE A 300 -15.45 5.22 -13.97
C ILE A 300 -15.94 5.55 -12.55
N ALA A 301 -15.13 6.25 -11.76
CA ALA A 301 -15.55 6.64 -10.42
C ALA A 301 -16.78 7.55 -10.43
N ASP A 302 -16.86 8.48 -11.40
CA ASP A 302 -18.02 9.35 -11.63
C ASP A 302 -19.26 8.51 -12.07
N GLU A 303 -19.10 7.53 -12.97
CA GLU A 303 -20.18 6.60 -13.37
C GLU A 303 -20.70 5.78 -12.19
N LEU A 304 -19.82 5.36 -11.29
CA LEU A 304 -20.19 4.65 -10.05
C LEU A 304 -20.76 5.57 -8.96
N GLY A 305 -20.83 6.87 -9.21
CA GLY A 305 -21.33 7.88 -8.27
C GLY A 305 -20.47 8.02 -7.02
N LEU A 306 -19.15 7.83 -7.14
CA LEU A 306 -18.20 7.95 -6.05
C LEU A 306 -17.67 9.39 -5.96
N PRO A 307 -17.57 9.98 -4.75
CA PRO A 307 -16.93 11.27 -4.59
C PRO A 307 -15.44 11.16 -4.91
N ILE A 308 -14.90 12.15 -5.63
CA ILE A 308 -13.49 12.19 -6.00
C ILE A 308 -12.68 12.88 -4.91
N GLY A 309 -11.70 12.17 -4.36
CA GLY A 309 -10.77 12.68 -3.37
C GLY A 309 -9.49 13.27 -3.95
N ASN A 310 -8.67 13.82 -3.06
CA ASN A 310 -7.34 14.28 -3.41
C ASN A 310 -6.39 13.10 -3.66
N ALA A 311 -5.37 13.32 -4.48
CA ALA A 311 -4.26 12.38 -4.59
C ALA A 311 -3.50 12.30 -3.26
N VAL A 312 -2.96 11.11 -2.94
CA VAL A 312 -2.33 10.81 -1.65
C VAL A 312 -0.84 10.51 -1.76
N ASP A 313 -0.11 10.74 -0.67
CA ASP A 313 1.34 10.51 -0.63
C ASP A 313 1.72 9.06 -0.27
N PHE A 314 0.79 8.26 0.29
CA PHE A 314 1.03 6.84 0.61
C PHE A 314 0.86 5.95 -0.62
N TRP A 315 1.43 4.76 -0.57
CA TRP A 315 1.40 3.76 -1.62
C TRP A 315 0.32 2.72 -1.34
N THR A 316 -0.28 2.16 -2.39
CA THR A 316 -1.26 1.06 -2.30
C THR A 316 -1.07 0.05 -3.42
N GLU A 317 -1.64 -1.14 -3.27
CA GLU A 317 -1.65 -2.20 -4.29
C GLU A 317 -2.36 -1.78 -5.61
N ALA A 318 -3.15 -0.70 -5.62
CA ALA A 318 -3.82 -0.20 -6.83
C ALA A 318 -2.83 0.08 -7.98
N SER A 319 -1.62 0.50 -7.63
CA SER A 319 -0.56 0.72 -8.62
C SER A 319 -0.06 -0.55 -9.30
N LEU A 320 -0.11 -1.70 -8.61
CA LEU A 320 0.26 -2.99 -9.18
C LEU A 320 -0.78 -3.43 -10.22
N PHE A 321 -2.07 -3.27 -9.93
CA PHE A 321 -3.13 -3.53 -10.89
C PHE A 321 -3.05 -2.59 -12.10
N SER A 322 -2.77 -1.30 -11.85
CA SER A 322 -2.53 -0.34 -12.93
C SER A 322 -1.32 -0.72 -13.79
N ALA A 323 -0.22 -1.20 -13.19
CA ALA A 323 0.94 -1.73 -13.93
C ALA A 323 0.58 -2.98 -14.74
N GLY A 324 -0.33 -3.80 -14.25
CA GLY A 324 -0.89 -4.97 -14.94
C GLY A 324 -1.88 -4.64 -16.07
N GLY A 325 -2.17 -3.36 -16.30
CA GLY A 325 -3.00 -2.90 -17.42
C GLY A 325 -4.46 -2.60 -17.08
N TYR A 326 -4.89 -2.85 -15.84
CA TYR A 326 -6.25 -2.51 -15.40
C TYR A 326 -6.40 -1.01 -15.14
N THR A 327 -7.61 -0.48 -15.33
CA THR A 327 -7.98 0.79 -14.73
C THR A 327 -8.14 0.57 -13.22
N ALA A 328 -7.34 1.27 -12.41
CA ALA A 328 -7.36 1.06 -10.96
C ALA A 328 -7.45 2.40 -10.23
N PHE A 329 -8.15 2.41 -9.10
CA PHE A 329 -8.19 3.51 -8.16
C PHE A 329 -8.43 2.98 -6.74
N VAL A 330 -8.22 3.85 -5.76
CA VAL A 330 -8.37 3.50 -4.34
C VAL A 330 -9.68 4.06 -3.83
N TYR A 331 -10.46 3.25 -3.09
CA TYR A 331 -11.70 3.69 -2.47
C TYR A 331 -12.04 2.81 -1.26
N GLY A 332 -12.00 3.37 -0.05
CA GLY A 332 -12.33 2.64 1.16
C GLY A 332 -12.73 3.53 2.33
N PRO A 333 -13.26 2.94 3.40
CA PRO A 333 -13.63 3.65 4.61
C PRO A 333 -12.40 3.99 5.46
N GLY A 334 -12.56 4.87 6.43
CA GLY A 334 -11.52 5.19 7.39
C GLY A 334 -10.58 6.30 6.92
N ASP A 335 -9.75 6.75 7.83
CA ASP A 335 -8.72 7.77 7.62
C ASP A 335 -7.35 7.13 7.81
N ILE A 336 -6.47 7.26 6.82
CA ILE A 336 -5.09 6.72 6.86
C ILE A 336 -4.30 7.18 8.10
N ALA A 337 -4.67 8.30 8.70
CA ALA A 337 -4.07 8.77 9.94
C ALA A 337 -4.31 7.82 11.14
N GLN A 338 -5.27 6.90 11.03
CA GLN A 338 -5.54 5.86 12.03
C GLN A 338 -4.76 4.57 11.79
N ALA A 339 -4.34 4.32 10.55
CA ALA A 339 -3.55 3.14 10.21
C ALA A 339 -2.25 3.08 11.03
N HIS A 340 -1.85 1.88 11.44
CA HIS A 340 -0.61 1.61 12.17
C HIS A 340 -0.50 2.31 13.54
N THR A 341 -1.62 2.80 14.10
CA THR A 341 -1.65 3.45 15.42
C THR A 341 -2.28 2.54 16.48
N ALA A 342 -1.91 2.76 17.75
CA ALA A 342 -2.59 2.11 18.86
C ALA A 342 -4.04 2.62 18.96
N ASP A 343 -4.96 1.72 19.35
CA ASP A 343 -6.40 2.00 19.40
C ASP A 343 -6.96 2.53 18.07
N GLU A 344 -6.44 2.00 16.95
CA GLU A 344 -6.95 2.20 15.61
C GLU A 344 -8.47 2.13 15.56
N PHE A 345 -9.11 3.06 14.86
CA PHE A 345 -10.56 3.11 14.76
C PHE A 345 -11.06 3.52 13.36
N VAL A 346 -12.30 3.14 13.08
CA VAL A 346 -13.10 3.66 11.96
C VAL A 346 -14.47 4.09 12.47
N THR A 347 -15.01 5.18 11.92
CA THR A 347 -16.33 5.66 12.37
C THR A 347 -17.46 4.82 11.78
N LEU A 348 -18.57 4.72 12.52
CA LEU A 348 -19.78 4.02 12.05
C LEU A 348 -20.33 4.66 10.77
N GLU A 349 -20.26 6.00 10.68
CA GLU A 349 -20.67 6.73 9.49
C GLU A 349 -19.84 6.38 8.25
N GLN A 350 -18.50 6.27 8.39
CA GLN A 350 -17.62 5.88 7.28
C GLN A 350 -17.91 4.45 6.81
N LEU A 351 -18.07 3.51 7.73
CA LEU A 351 -18.44 2.12 7.41
C LEU A 351 -19.78 2.04 6.72
N GLN A 352 -20.80 2.73 7.22
CA GLN A 352 -22.12 2.75 6.63
C GLN A 352 -22.10 3.31 5.21
N ARG A 353 -21.50 4.49 5.00
CA ARG A 353 -21.41 5.11 3.67
C ARG A 353 -20.68 4.22 2.67
N TYR A 354 -19.60 3.59 3.10
CA TYR A 354 -18.85 2.69 2.24
C TYR A 354 -19.68 1.44 1.90
N ALA A 355 -20.29 0.78 2.89
CA ALA A 355 -21.14 -0.39 2.67
C ALA A 355 -22.33 -0.07 1.73
N GLU A 356 -22.97 1.09 1.90
CA GLU A 356 -24.06 1.55 1.02
C GLU A 356 -23.57 1.79 -0.42
N SER A 357 -22.36 2.38 -0.59
CA SER A 357 -21.79 2.60 -1.91
C SER A 357 -21.44 1.29 -2.59
N VAL A 358 -20.80 0.36 -1.89
CA VAL A 358 -20.48 -0.97 -2.41
C VAL A 358 -21.76 -1.74 -2.76
N ASN A 359 -22.76 -1.71 -1.86
CA ASN A 359 -24.06 -2.36 -2.12
C ASN A 359 -24.73 -1.82 -3.38
N ARG A 360 -24.68 -0.49 -3.59
CA ARG A 360 -25.19 0.13 -4.81
C ARG A 360 -24.43 -0.34 -6.05
N ILE A 361 -23.08 -0.40 -6.00
CA ILE A 361 -22.26 -0.83 -7.14
C ILE A 361 -22.53 -2.28 -7.50
N ILE A 362 -22.59 -3.18 -6.50
CA ILE A 362 -22.80 -4.62 -6.72
C ILE A 362 -24.23 -4.90 -7.23
N ASN A 363 -25.22 -4.20 -6.69
CA ASN A 363 -26.64 -4.53 -6.90
C ASN A 363 -27.38 -3.54 -7.83
N ALA A 364 -26.68 -2.61 -8.51
CA ALA A 364 -27.27 -1.61 -9.40
C ALA A 364 -27.88 -2.17 -10.70
N GLY A 365 -27.85 -3.45 -10.92
CA GLY A 365 -28.38 -4.10 -12.11
C GLY A 365 -29.29 -5.31 -11.83
N ALA A 366 -29.61 -5.53 -10.54
CA ALA A 366 -30.49 -6.64 -10.12
C ALA A 366 -31.99 -6.25 -10.18
#